data_4e5e5aa50731690a0711e2e3ac8b3a0f
#
_entry.id   4e5e5aa50731690a0711e2e3ac8b3a0f
#
_cell.length_a   1.000
_cell.length_b   1.000
_cell.length_c   1.000
_cell.angle_alpha   90.00
_cell.angle_beta   90.00
_cell.angle_gamma   90.00
#
_symmetry.space_group_name_H-M   'P 1'
#
loop_
_entity.id
_entity.type
_entity.pdbx_description
1 polymer ?
#
loop_
_entity_poly.entity_id
_entity_poly.type
_entity_poly.pdbx_seq_one_letter_code
_entity_poly.pdbx_strand_id
1 'polypeptide(L)'
;MAEEEKPNEAPILTEYTEDHIRHLSDMEHIRTRPGMYIGKLGDGSHAEDGIYVLLKEVIDNSIDEFKMNAGRRIEITVEDNLRVSVRDYGRGIPLGKLIEAVSMLNTGGKYDSKAFKKSVGLNGVGVKAVNALSSHFEVRSHRDGEMRRATFERGILTDESTEPTADENGTFIYFEPDSALFKNYTFRSEFIETMLRNYTYLNTGLTIMFNGRRIHSRNGLVDLLNDNMTND
;
A
#
# COMPACT_ATOMS: atom_id res chain seq x y z
N MET A 1 -62.14 -10.99 -12.69
CA MET A 1 -61.18 -11.51 -11.71
C MET A 1 -59.82 -11.10 -12.19
N ALA A 2 -59.26 -10.08 -11.56
CA ALA A 2 -57.93 -9.57 -11.85
C ALA A 2 -56.97 -10.22 -10.86
N GLU A 3 -55.96 -10.92 -11.37
CA GLU A 3 -54.86 -11.46 -10.56
C GLU A 3 -53.91 -10.33 -10.21
N GLU A 4 -53.74 -10.05 -8.93
CA GLU A 4 -52.74 -9.16 -8.40
C GLU A 4 -51.36 -9.82 -8.49
N GLU A 5 -50.49 -9.28 -9.32
CA GLU A 5 -49.07 -9.61 -9.31
C GLU A 5 -48.40 -9.09 -8.02
N LYS A 6 -47.88 -9.98 -7.22
CA LYS A 6 -47.05 -9.65 -6.06
C LYS A 6 -45.71 -9.10 -6.55
N PRO A 7 -45.18 -8.02 -5.95
CA PRO A 7 -43.85 -7.53 -6.27
C PRO A 7 -42.80 -8.54 -5.87
N ASN A 8 -41.89 -8.81 -6.80
CA ASN A 8 -40.73 -9.67 -6.65
C ASN A 8 -39.75 -8.99 -5.68
N GLU A 9 -39.75 -9.40 -4.43
CA GLU A 9 -38.72 -8.99 -3.47
C GLU A 9 -37.40 -9.63 -3.88
N ALA A 10 -36.46 -8.78 -4.29
CA ALA A 10 -35.07 -9.18 -4.50
C ALA A 10 -34.50 -9.76 -3.18
N PRO A 11 -33.72 -10.85 -3.23
CA PRO A 11 -33.15 -11.43 -2.03
C PRO A 11 -32.20 -10.43 -1.37
N ILE A 12 -32.52 -10.02 -0.16
CA ILE A 12 -31.62 -9.29 0.71
C ILE A 12 -30.47 -10.24 1.06
N LEU A 13 -29.35 -10.10 0.35
CA LEU A 13 -28.09 -10.76 0.69
C LEU A 13 -27.54 -10.13 1.99
N THR A 14 -27.97 -10.57 3.11
CA THR A 14 -27.39 -10.28 4.42
C THR A 14 -26.85 -11.54 5.04
N GLU A 15 -25.79 -12.09 4.47
CA GLU A 15 -24.83 -12.81 5.30
C GLU A 15 -23.76 -11.82 5.74
N TYR A 16 -24.04 -11.07 6.80
CA TYR A 16 -23.02 -10.44 7.61
C TYR A 16 -22.28 -11.55 8.34
N THR A 17 -21.18 -12.02 7.76
CA THR A 17 -20.28 -12.94 8.46
C THR A 17 -19.55 -12.18 9.58
N GLU A 18 -19.19 -12.87 10.65
CA GLU A 18 -18.40 -12.30 11.76
C GLU A 18 -17.11 -11.65 11.25
N ASP A 19 -16.51 -12.18 10.19
CA ASP A 19 -15.32 -11.63 9.54
C ASP A 19 -15.59 -10.27 8.87
N HIS A 20 -16.76 -10.07 8.29
CA HIS A 20 -17.16 -8.78 7.71
C HIS A 20 -17.34 -7.70 8.77
N ILE A 21 -17.99 -8.05 9.87
CA ILE A 21 -18.21 -7.13 11.00
C ILE A 21 -16.86 -6.73 11.61
N ARG A 22 -15.96 -7.69 11.77
CA ARG A 22 -14.62 -7.45 12.32
C ARG A 22 -13.78 -6.56 11.40
N HIS A 23 -13.85 -6.78 10.11
CA HIS A 23 -13.14 -5.97 9.11
C HIS A 23 -13.60 -4.50 9.13
N LEU A 24 -14.90 -4.24 9.11
CA LEU A 24 -15.45 -2.89 9.20
C LEU A 24 -15.03 -2.19 10.49
N SER A 25 -15.02 -2.93 11.62
CA SER A 25 -14.58 -2.40 12.92
C SER A 25 -13.11 -1.97 12.90
N ASP A 26 -12.22 -2.76 12.28
CA ASP A 26 -10.79 -2.47 12.20
C ASP A 26 -10.52 -1.21 11.36
N MET A 27 -11.15 -1.09 10.20
CA MET A 27 -10.99 0.07 9.31
C MET A 27 -11.57 1.34 9.94
N GLU A 28 -12.71 1.24 10.59
CA GLU A 28 -13.33 2.34 11.31
C GLU A 28 -12.44 2.82 12.47
N HIS A 29 -11.83 1.91 13.20
CA HIS A 29 -10.91 2.26 14.29
C HIS A 29 -9.70 3.04 13.77
N ILE A 30 -9.09 2.63 12.66
CA ILE A 30 -7.98 3.35 12.03
C ILE A 30 -8.42 4.75 11.61
N ARG A 31 -9.58 4.89 10.99
CA ARG A 31 -10.10 6.18 10.53
C ARG A 31 -10.49 7.11 11.67
N THR A 32 -10.96 6.56 12.78
CA THR A 32 -11.35 7.33 13.95
C THR A 32 -10.13 7.83 14.74
N ARG A 33 -9.04 7.07 14.73
CA ARG A 33 -7.81 7.36 15.48
C ARG A 33 -6.56 7.22 14.61
N PRO A 34 -6.46 7.93 13.50
CA PRO A 34 -5.36 7.76 12.55
C PRO A 34 -4.00 8.06 13.18
N GLY A 35 -3.93 9.01 14.10
CA GLY A 35 -2.70 9.39 14.78
C GLY A 35 -2.03 8.27 15.57
N MET A 36 -2.78 7.24 15.98
CA MET A 36 -2.20 6.05 16.63
C MET A 36 -1.40 5.18 15.66
N TYR A 37 -1.67 5.29 14.37
CA TYR A 37 -1.05 4.45 13.33
C TYR A 37 0.02 5.18 12.53
N ILE A 38 -0.18 6.44 12.24
CA ILE A 38 0.69 7.22 11.35
C ILE A 38 1.24 8.51 11.98
N GLY A 39 0.93 8.77 13.24
CA GLY A 39 1.35 10.01 13.92
C GLY A 39 0.58 11.24 13.42
N LYS A 40 1.29 12.35 13.29
CA LYS A 40 0.69 13.63 12.85
C LYS A 40 0.14 13.52 11.43
N LEU A 41 -1.10 13.93 11.21
CA LEU A 41 -1.70 13.94 9.87
C LEU A 41 -0.99 14.92 8.94
N GLY A 42 -0.99 16.20 9.30
CA GLY A 42 -0.35 17.27 8.52
C GLY A 42 -0.95 17.49 7.13
N ASP A 43 -0.32 18.39 6.38
CA ASP A 43 -0.70 18.74 5.01
C ASP A 43 0.40 18.46 3.97
N GLY A 44 1.47 17.78 4.36
CA GLY A 44 2.61 17.46 3.51
C GLY A 44 3.71 18.52 3.50
N SER A 45 3.58 19.59 4.30
CA SER A 45 4.58 20.64 4.40
C SER A 45 5.80 20.24 5.24
N HIS A 46 5.72 19.14 5.97
CA HIS A 46 6.80 18.56 6.77
C HIS A 46 7.06 17.12 6.37
N ALA A 47 8.33 16.70 6.42
CA ALA A 47 8.75 15.37 5.99
C ALA A 47 8.16 14.22 6.84
N GLU A 48 7.74 14.50 8.06
CA GLU A 48 7.12 13.57 9.00
C GLU A 48 5.59 13.54 8.94
N ASP A 49 4.97 14.32 8.07
CA ASP A 49 3.52 14.34 7.92
C ASP A 49 2.98 13.00 7.44
N GLY A 50 1.77 12.65 7.87
CA GLY A 50 1.19 11.33 7.71
C GLY A 50 1.12 10.79 6.29
N ILE A 51 0.95 11.64 5.27
CA ILE A 51 0.96 11.20 3.88
C ILE A 51 2.29 10.54 3.48
N TYR A 52 3.43 10.99 4.02
CA TYR A 52 4.73 10.36 3.77
C TYR A 52 4.88 9.04 4.53
N VAL A 53 4.24 8.91 5.70
CA VAL A 53 4.17 7.64 6.43
C VAL A 53 3.38 6.62 5.61
N LEU A 54 2.26 7.01 4.99
CA LEU A 54 1.50 6.13 4.09
C LEU A 54 2.37 5.64 2.92
N LEU A 55 3.10 6.54 2.28
CA LEU A 55 4.00 6.19 1.19
C LEU A 55 5.09 5.22 1.67
N LYS A 56 5.69 5.50 2.82
CA LYS A 56 6.70 4.65 3.44
C LYS A 56 6.20 3.23 3.67
N GLU A 57 5.00 3.06 4.21
CA GLU A 57 4.42 1.75 4.48
C GLU A 57 4.25 0.91 3.19
N VAL A 58 3.87 1.55 2.09
CA VAL A 58 3.76 0.86 0.80
C VAL A 58 5.15 0.48 0.26
N ILE A 59 6.12 1.38 0.34
CA ILE A 59 7.48 1.12 -0.12
C ILE A 59 8.15 0.03 0.71
N ASP A 60 7.96 0.01 2.02
CA ASP A 60 8.55 -0.98 2.91
C ASP A 60 8.18 -2.41 2.51
N ASN A 61 6.95 -2.65 2.04
CA ASN A 61 6.54 -3.95 1.52
C ASN A 61 7.34 -4.36 0.26
N SER A 62 7.61 -3.41 -0.63
CA SER A 62 8.43 -3.65 -1.82
C SER A 62 9.91 -3.86 -1.46
N ILE A 63 10.41 -3.16 -0.44
CA ILE A 63 11.76 -3.37 0.10
C ILE A 63 11.91 -4.76 0.72
N ASP A 64 10.88 -5.26 1.40
CA ASP A 64 10.89 -6.61 1.94
C ASP A 64 11.04 -7.67 0.83
N GLU A 65 10.38 -7.48 -0.31
CA GLU A 65 10.58 -8.34 -1.48
C GLU A 65 12.01 -8.28 -2.01
N PHE A 66 12.60 -7.08 -2.11
CA PHE A 66 14.00 -6.92 -2.49
C PHE A 66 14.95 -7.65 -1.53
N LYS A 67 14.73 -7.53 -0.22
CA LYS A 67 15.55 -8.22 0.81
C LYS A 67 15.42 -9.74 0.73
N MET A 68 14.33 -10.25 0.19
CA MET A 68 14.11 -11.67 -0.09
C MET A 68 14.70 -12.10 -1.44
N ASN A 69 15.51 -11.25 -2.09
CA ASN A 69 16.05 -11.43 -3.44
C ASN A 69 14.97 -11.60 -4.53
N ALA A 70 13.78 -11.06 -4.30
CA ALA A 70 12.68 -11.07 -5.24
C ALA A 70 12.45 -9.65 -5.78
N GLY A 71 12.90 -9.42 -7.03
CA GLY A 71 12.85 -8.11 -7.66
C GLY A 71 13.99 -7.17 -7.24
N ARG A 72 14.35 -6.25 -8.15
CA ARG A 72 15.43 -5.28 -7.93
C ARG A 72 15.06 -3.85 -8.32
N ARG A 73 13.84 -3.68 -8.81
CA ARG A 73 13.31 -2.40 -9.26
C ARG A 73 11.98 -2.09 -8.58
N ILE A 74 11.83 -0.86 -8.16
CA ILE A 74 10.57 -0.30 -7.65
C ILE A 74 10.27 0.92 -8.49
N GLU A 75 9.05 1.01 -9.01
CA GLU A 75 8.58 2.16 -9.79
C GLU A 75 7.56 2.93 -8.96
N ILE A 76 7.82 4.22 -8.75
CA ILE A 76 6.97 5.12 -7.97
C ILE A 76 6.57 6.27 -8.85
N THR A 77 5.27 6.51 -8.94
CA THR A 77 4.69 7.65 -9.66
C THR A 77 3.83 8.45 -8.71
N VAL A 78 4.04 9.75 -8.71
CA VAL A 78 3.21 10.73 -7.99
C VAL A 78 2.57 11.64 -9.02
N GLU A 79 1.24 11.59 -9.10
CA GLU A 79 0.46 12.39 -10.03
C GLU A 79 -0.17 13.59 -9.32
N ASP A 80 -0.04 14.77 -9.91
CA ASP A 80 -0.61 16.04 -9.42
C ASP A 80 -0.24 16.36 -7.96
N ASN A 81 0.83 15.73 -7.44
CA ASN A 81 1.23 15.78 -6.03
C ASN A 81 0.15 15.28 -5.04
N LEU A 82 -0.80 14.47 -5.50
CA LEU A 82 -1.96 14.02 -4.72
C LEU A 82 -2.14 12.50 -4.73
N ARG A 83 -1.75 11.82 -5.79
CA ARG A 83 -1.98 10.40 -6.02
C ARG A 83 -0.68 9.66 -6.21
N VAL A 84 -0.58 8.50 -5.62
CA VAL A 84 0.67 7.72 -5.62
C VAL A 84 0.42 6.32 -6.15
N SER A 85 1.32 5.83 -6.98
CA SER A 85 1.40 4.41 -7.33
C SER A 85 2.80 3.86 -7.07
N VAL A 86 2.86 2.61 -6.62
CA VAL A 86 4.10 1.87 -6.36
C VAL A 86 3.99 0.49 -7.00
N ARG A 87 4.90 0.17 -7.91
CA ARG A 87 5.01 -1.14 -8.56
C ARG A 87 6.34 -1.77 -8.18
N ASP A 88 6.30 -2.95 -7.58
CA ASP A 88 7.47 -3.82 -7.43
C ASP A 88 7.41 -5.02 -8.38
N TYR A 89 8.52 -5.71 -8.49
CA TYR A 89 8.70 -6.89 -9.33
C TYR A 89 9.11 -8.09 -8.47
N GLY A 90 8.53 -8.15 -7.26
CA GLY A 90 8.69 -9.25 -6.34
C GLY A 90 7.84 -10.46 -6.71
N ARG A 91 7.55 -11.29 -5.72
CA ARG A 91 6.79 -12.53 -5.93
C ARG A 91 5.30 -12.30 -6.16
N GLY A 92 4.80 -11.14 -5.80
CA GLY A 92 3.37 -10.85 -5.72
C GLY A 92 2.72 -11.41 -4.45
N ILE A 93 1.66 -10.76 -4.01
CA ILE A 93 0.83 -11.26 -2.91
C ILE A 93 0.10 -12.52 -3.41
N PRO A 94 0.05 -13.64 -2.65
CA PRO A 94 -0.75 -14.79 -3.03
C PRO A 94 -2.19 -14.37 -3.37
N LEU A 95 -2.67 -14.72 -4.57
CA LEU A 95 -3.92 -14.18 -5.10
C LEU A 95 -5.12 -14.45 -4.18
N GLY A 96 -5.18 -15.62 -3.57
CA GLY A 96 -6.24 -15.99 -2.62
C GLY A 96 -6.20 -15.23 -1.28
N LYS A 97 -5.14 -14.47 -1.03
CA LYS A 97 -4.91 -13.70 0.21
C LYS A 97 -4.90 -12.19 0.00
N LEU A 98 -5.15 -11.72 -1.22
CA LEU A 98 -5.00 -10.32 -1.61
C LEU A 98 -5.82 -9.38 -0.72
N ILE A 99 -7.09 -9.66 -0.54
CA ILE A 99 -8.01 -8.81 0.23
C ILE A 99 -7.65 -8.82 1.71
N GLU A 100 -7.38 -10.00 2.29
CA GLU A 100 -6.93 -10.09 3.68
C GLU A 100 -5.65 -9.31 3.93
N ALA A 101 -4.68 -9.39 3.01
CA ALA A 101 -3.38 -8.75 3.15
C ALA A 101 -3.48 -7.23 3.26
N VAL A 102 -4.46 -6.61 2.61
CA VAL A 102 -4.60 -5.15 2.54
C VAL A 102 -5.74 -4.60 3.39
N SER A 103 -6.55 -5.45 4.01
CA SER A 103 -7.76 -4.99 4.69
C SER A 103 -8.03 -5.57 6.07
N MET A 104 -7.42 -6.68 6.47
CA MET A 104 -7.68 -7.30 7.78
C MET A 104 -6.55 -7.07 8.76
N LEU A 105 -6.88 -6.58 9.96
CA LEU A 105 -5.95 -6.52 11.10
C LEU A 105 -5.92 -7.88 11.80
N ASN A 106 -4.72 -8.34 12.19
CA ASN A 106 -4.53 -9.51 13.04
C ASN A 106 -5.14 -10.83 12.55
N THR A 107 -4.70 -11.27 11.40
CA THR A 107 -4.77 -12.70 11.07
C THR A 107 -3.58 -13.47 11.68
N GLY A 108 -3.07 -12.97 12.80
CA GLY A 108 -1.85 -13.42 13.48
C GLY A 108 -1.89 -14.80 14.10
N GLY A 109 -2.57 -15.76 13.51
CA GLY A 109 -2.59 -17.15 13.97
C GLY A 109 -2.57 -18.18 12.85
N LYS A 110 -2.73 -17.78 11.60
CA LYS A 110 -2.89 -18.72 10.48
C LYS A 110 -1.87 -18.59 9.36
N TYR A 111 -0.94 -17.65 9.45
CA TYR A 111 0.20 -17.57 8.52
C TYR A 111 1.40 -18.28 9.14
N ASP A 112 1.34 -19.60 9.15
CA ASP A 112 2.46 -20.45 9.51
C ASP A 112 3.39 -20.58 8.30
N SER A 113 4.06 -19.49 7.96
CA SER A 113 5.28 -19.58 7.19
C SER A 113 6.34 -18.71 7.86
N LYS A 114 7.42 -19.35 8.26
CA LYS A 114 8.63 -18.72 8.82
C LYS A 114 9.21 -17.60 7.93
N ALA A 115 8.70 -17.44 6.72
CA ALA A 115 9.10 -16.42 5.76
C ALA A 115 8.46 -15.04 6.02
N PHE A 116 7.27 -14.97 6.65
CA PHE A 116 6.59 -13.71 6.94
C PHE A 116 6.97 -13.08 8.30
N LYS A 117 7.72 -13.79 9.14
CA LYS A 117 8.13 -13.31 10.47
C LYS A 117 9.24 -12.26 10.49
N LYS A 118 9.72 -11.80 9.34
CA LYS A 118 10.77 -10.76 9.22
C LYS A 118 10.31 -9.51 8.48
N SER A 119 9.01 -9.25 8.36
CA SER A 119 8.58 -7.97 7.84
C SER A 119 8.82 -6.87 8.89
N VAL A 120 9.44 -5.78 8.48
CA VAL A 120 9.88 -4.66 9.33
C VAL A 120 8.70 -3.80 9.82
N GLY A 121 7.46 -4.18 9.53
CA GLY A 121 6.27 -3.52 10.02
C GLY A 121 6.05 -3.81 11.50
N LEU A 122 6.45 -2.90 12.35
CA LEU A 122 6.42 -3.00 13.82
C LEU A 122 5.03 -3.34 14.41
N ASN A 123 3.93 -3.17 13.65
CA ASN A 123 2.57 -3.34 14.17
C ASN A 123 1.64 -4.18 13.28
N GLY A 124 2.11 -4.75 12.17
CA GLY A 124 1.26 -5.55 11.25
C GLY A 124 0.10 -4.79 10.62
N VAL A 125 0.15 -3.46 10.64
CA VAL A 125 -0.93 -2.57 10.20
C VAL A 125 -0.64 -1.92 8.86
N GLY A 126 0.59 -1.58 8.59
CA GLY A 126 1.18 -1.00 7.37
C GLY A 126 0.23 -0.60 6.26
N VAL A 127 0.16 -1.42 5.22
CA VAL A 127 -0.69 -1.16 4.06
C VAL A 127 -2.19 -1.07 4.38
N LYS A 128 -2.63 -1.68 5.46
CA LYS A 128 -4.03 -1.63 5.91
C LYS A 128 -4.41 -0.23 6.38
N ALA A 129 -3.48 0.47 7.04
CA ALA A 129 -3.67 1.88 7.38
C ALA A 129 -3.72 2.76 6.12
N VAL A 130 -2.90 2.48 5.11
CA VAL A 130 -2.95 3.18 3.83
C VAL A 130 -4.32 3.03 3.19
N ASN A 131 -4.85 1.81 3.14
CA ASN A 131 -6.18 1.51 2.61
C ASN A 131 -7.27 2.28 3.38
N ALA A 132 -7.29 2.15 4.71
CA ALA A 132 -8.29 2.81 5.56
C ALA A 132 -8.29 4.34 5.45
N LEU A 133 -7.11 4.94 5.27
CA LEU A 133 -6.92 6.40 5.27
C LEU A 133 -6.89 7.01 3.86
N SER A 134 -7.22 6.23 2.84
CA SER A 134 -7.30 6.67 1.45
C SER A 134 -8.75 6.76 0.98
N SER A 135 -9.06 7.83 0.25
CA SER A 135 -10.36 7.95 -0.45
C SER A 135 -10.50 6.92 -1.56
N HIS A 136 -9.38 6.56 -2.18
CA HIS A 136 -9.28 5.51 -3.18
C HIS A 136 -7.99 4.71 -2.98
N PHE A 137 -8.13 3.38 -2.99
CA PHE A 137 -7.02 2.45 -2.87
C PHE A 137 -7.22 1.29 -3.84
N GLU A 138 -6.19 0.96 -4.59
CA GLU A 138 -6.19 -0.18 -5.50
C GLU A 138 -4.96 -1.02 -5.27
N VAL A 139 -5.14 -2.32 -5.23
CA VAL A 139 -4.05 -3.29 -5.22
C VAL A 139 -4.20 -4.26 -6.38
N ARG A 140 -3.09 -4.53 -7.06
CA ARG A 140 -2.99 -5.60 -8.07
C ARG A 140 -1.85 -6.51 -7.69
N SER A 141 -2.08 -7.81 -7.70
CA SER A 141 -1.03 -8.80 -7.56
C SER A 141 -0.93 -9.59 -8.86
N HIS A 142 0.26 -9.58 -9.44
CA HIS A 142 0.62 -10.36 -10.63
C HIS A 142 1.42 -11.56 -10.18
N ARG A 143 0.90 -12.76 -10.43
CA ARG A 143 1.53 -13.99 -9.97
C ARG A 143 1.24 -15.14 -10.93
N ASP A 144 2.31 -15.69 -11.51
CA ASP A 144 2.27 -16.90 -12.34
C ASP A 144 1.27 -16.84 -13.50
N GLY A 145 1.21 -15.71 -14.19
CA GLY A 145 0.37 -15.50 -15.37
C GLY A 145 -1.07 -15.07 -15.07
N GLU A 146 -1.39 -14.81 -13.82
CA GLU A 146 -2.68 -14.27 -13.39
C GLU A 146 -2.50 -12.95 -12.64
N MET A 147 -3.49 -12.07 -12.75
CA MET A 147 -3.55 -10.82 -12.00
C MET A 147 -4.89 -10.75 -11.28
N ARG A 148 -4.85 -10.54 -9.96
CA ARG A 148 -6.01 -10.18 -9.17
C ARG A 148 -5.93 -8.72 -8.76
N ARG A 149 -7.05 -8.01 -8.94
CA ARG A 149 -7.22 -6.61 -8.59
C ARG A 149 -8.30 -6.46 -7.54
N ALA A 150 -8.11 -5.57 -6.58
CA ALA A 150 -9.13 -5.15 -5.64
C ALA A 150 -9.06 -3.64 -5.46
N THR A 151 -10.22 -2.98 -5.42
CA THR A 151 -10.35 -1.55 -5.17
C THR A 151 -11.16 -1.30 -3.92
N PHE A 152 -10.79 -0.25 -3.21
CA PHE A 152 -11.38 0.13 -1.92
C PHE A 152 -11.61 1.63 -1.89
N GLU A 153 -12.62 2.04 -1.16
CA GLU A 153 -12.85 3.42 -0.76
C GLU A 153 -12.91 3.49 0.76
N ARG A 154 -11.98 4.23 1.36
CA ARG A 154 -11.90 4.38 2.82
C ARG A 154 -11.91 3.06 3.58
N GLY A 155 -11.19 2.07 3.05
CA GLY A 155 -11.09 0.73 3.61
C GLY A 155 -12.22 -0.24 3.26
N ILE A 156 -13.23 0.20 2.51
CA ILE A 156 -14.36 -0.63 2.10
C ILE A 156 -14.13 -1.14 0.68
N LEU A 157 -14.19 -2.46 0.50
CA LEU A 157 -14.06 -3.11 -0.82
C LEU A 157 -15.20 -2.65 -1.74
N THR A 158 -14.85 -2.14 -2.91
CA THR A 158 -15.82 -1.67 -3.91
C THR A 158 -15.88 -2.53 -5.16
N ASP A 159 -14.76 -3.14 -5.55
CA ASP A 159 -14.69 -4.01 -6.73
C ASP A 159 -13.49 -4.97 -6.65
N GLU A 160 -13.61 -6.11 -7.29
CA GLU A 160 -12.53 -7.07 -7.46
C GLU A 160 -12.64 -7.82 -8.78
N SER A 161 -11.52 -8.21 -9.35
CA SER A 161 -11.45 -9.01 -10.57
C SER A 161 -10.20 -9.88 -10.60
N THR A 162 -10.27 -10.98 -11.35
CA THR A 162 -9.13 -11.82 -11.65
C THR A 162 -9.10 -12.07 -13.14
N GLU A 163 -7.94 -11.91 -13.76
CA GLU A 163 -7.76 -12.09 -15.20
C GLU A 163 -6.35 -12.61 -15.52
N PRO A 164 -6.16 -13.28 -16.65
CA PRO A 164 -4.83 -13.63 -17.14
C PRO A 164 -4.01 -12.37 -17.40
N THR A 165 -2.69 -12.46 -17.19
CA THR A 165 -1.76 -11.37 -17.50
C THR A 165 -0.47 -11.91 -18.08
N ALA A 166 0.14 -11.10 -18.97
CA ALA A 166 1.49 -11.30 -19.46
C ALA A 166 2.54 -10.49 -18.67
N ASP A 167 2.10 -9.68 -17.70
CA ASP A 167 2.98 -8.85 -16.91
C ASP A 167 3.82 -9.69 -15.95
N GLU A 168 5.02 -9.20 -15.65
CA GLU A 168 5.90 -9.82 -14.68
C GLU A 168 5.27 -9.87 -13.27
N ASN A 169 5.62 -10.90 -12.51
CA ASN A 169 5.20 -11.03 -11.11
C ASN A 169 5.53 -9.75 -10.31
N GLY A 170 4.73 -9.50 -9.30
CA GLY A 170 4.93 -8.40 -8.39
C GLY A 170 3.61 -7.79 -7.92
N THR A 171 3.73 -6.69 -7.19
CA THR A 171 2.59 -5.99 -6.60
C THR A 171 2.53 -4.55 -7.10
N PHE A 172 1.34 -4.10 -7.42
CA PHE A 172 1.04 -2.71 -7.72
C PHE A 172 0.05 -2.18 -6.69
N ILE A 173 0.36 -1.03 -6.10
CA ILE A 173 -0.53 -0.31 -5.19
C ILE A 173 -0.69 1.11 -5.69
N TYR A 174 -1.93 1.55 -5.80
CA TYR A 174 -2.31 2.93 -6.03
C TYR A 174 -3.11 3.43 -4.83
N PHE A 175 -2.83 4.64 -4.36
CA PHE A 175 -3.64 5.25 -3.32
C PHE A 175 -3.73 6.76 -3.45
N GLU A 176 -4.84 7.28 -3.00
CA GLU A 176 -5.12 8.70 -2.87
C GLU A 176 -5.51 8.98 -1.42
N PRO A 177 -4.65 9.62 -0.62
CA PRO A 177 -4.98 9.99 0.75
C PRO A 177 -6.32 10.72 0.84
N ASP A 178 -7.12 10.40 1.87
CA ASP A 178 -8.44 11.00 2.04
C ASP A 178 -8.33 12.46 2.46
N SER A 179 -8.75 13.38 1.60
CA SER A 179 -8.70 14.81 1.86
C SER A 179 -9.63 15.27 3.01
N ALA A 180 -10.57 14.44 3.42
CA ALA A 180 -11.38 14.69 4.61
C ALA A 180 -10.54 14.56 5.90
N LEU A 181 -9.49 13.75 5.89
CA LEU A 181 -8.56 13.54 6.99
C LEU A 181 -7.29 14.39 6.83
N PHE A 182 -6.67 14.33 5.65
CA PHE A 182 -5.48 15.10 5.30
C PHE A 182 -5.88 16.38 4.57
N LYS A 183 -6.31 17.37 5.33
CA LYS A 183 -6.85 18.61 4.76
C LYS A 183 -5.78 19.40 4.01
N ASN A 184 -6.09 19.78 2.76
CA ASN A 184 -5.22 20.55 1.89
C ASN A 184 -3.83 19.94 1.69
N TYR A 185 -3.73 18.61 1.73
CA TYR A 185 -2.44 17.95 1.58
C TYR A 185 -1.88 18.11 0.17
N THR A 186 -0.56 18.13 0.11
CA THR A 186 0.21 18.08 -1.12
C THR A 186 1.52 17.34 -0.86
N PHE A 187 1.84 16.34 -1.68
CA PHE A 187 3.16 15.72 -1.65
C PHE A 187 4.21 16.69 -2.18
N ARG A 188 5.33 16.81 -1.49
CA ARG A 188 6.50 17.54 -1.96
C ARG A 188 7.55 16.58 -2.48
N SER A 189 7.95 16.77 -3.74
CA SER A 189 8.93 15.88 -4.41
C SER A 189 10.25 15.80 -3.66
N GLU A 190 10.71 16.90 -3.06
CA GLU A 190 11.96 16.94 -2.29
C GLU A 190 11.97 15.99 -1.08
N PHE A 191 10.85 15.87 -0.38
CA PHE A 191 10.75 14.94 0.75
C PHE A 191 10.68 13.48 0.30
N ILE A 192 9.96 13.22 -0.78
CA ILE A 192 9.92 11.89 -1.39
C ILE A 192 11.31 11.51 -1.90
N GLU A 193 11.97 12.37 -2.63
CA GLU A 193 13.29 12.10 -3.19
C GLU A 193 14.33 11.78 -2.10
N THR A 194 14.34 12.54 -1.01
CA THR A 194 15.22 12.27 0.14
C THR A 194 14.94 10.89 0.74
N MET A 195 13.66 10.56 0.92
CA MET A 195 13.24 9.24 1.39
C MET A 195 13.74 8.12 0.47
N LEU A 196 13.56 8.26 -0.84
CA LEU A 196 13.93 7.24 -1.82
C LEU A 196 15.45 7.07 -1.93
N ARG A 197 16.22 8.15 -1.84
CA ARG A 197 17.69 8.09 -1.76
C ARG A 197 18.14 7.28 -0.54
N ASN A 198 17.55 7.53 0.62
CA ASN A 198 17.86 6.78 1.84
C ASN A 198 17.59 5.28 1.68
N TYR A 199 16.50 4.89 1.04
CA TYR A 199 16.24 3.47 0.72
C TYR A 199 17.34 2.87 -0.15
N THR A 200 17.83 3.60 -1.16
CA THR A 200 18.90 3.09 -2.03
C THR A 200 20.24 2.99 -1.31
N TYR A 201 20.56 3.91 -0.39
CA TYR A 201 21.76 3.83 0.44
C TYR A 201 21.75 2.61 1.37
N LEU A 202 20.58 2.28 1.93
CA LEU A 202 20.43 1.14 2.84
C LEU A 202 20.25 -0.20 2.12
N ASN A 203 19.94 -0.18 0.82
CA ASN A 203 19.66 -1.37 0.01
C ASN A 203 20.47 -1.33 -1.29
N THR A 204 21.75 -1.64 -1.17
CA THR A 204 22.70 -1.64 -2.31
C THR A 204 22.22 -2.57 -3.42
N GLY A 205 22.19 -2.08 -4.65
CA GLY A 205 21.70 -2.83 -5.82
C GLY A 205 20.22 -2.64 -6.12
N LEU A 206 19.45 -1.98 -5.23
CA LEU A 206 18.09 -1.56 -5.51
C LEU A 206 18.07 -0.38 -6.48
N THR A 207 17.20 -0.44 -7.48
CA THR A 207 16.89 0.69 -8.36
C THR A 207 15.47 1.15 -8.10
N ILE A 208 15.31 2.46 -7.85
CA ILE A 208 14.00 3.10 -7.75
C ILE A 208 13.84 4.03 -8.94
N MET A 209 12.70 3.89 -9.64
CA MET A 209 12.28 4.83 -10.68
C MET A 209 11.23 5.76 -10.07
N PHE A 210 11.55 7.02 -9.97
CA PHE A 210 10.65 8.05 -9.42
C PHE A 210 10.24 9.03 -10.51
N ASN A 211 8.96 8.99 -10.91
CA ASN A 211 8.44 9.76 -12.04
C ASN A 211 9.33 9.66 -13.29
N GLY A 212 9.77 8.44 -13.61
CA GLY A 212 10.65 8.15 -14.73
C GLY A 212 12.13 8.45 -14.50
N ARG A 213 12.52 8.99 -13.36
CA ARG A 213 13.91 9.26 -13.02
C ARG A 213 14.50 8.14 -12.15
N ARG A 214 15.68 7.68 -12.53
CA ARG A 214 16.39 6.61 -11.82
C ARG A 214 17.09 7.14 -10.57
N ILE A 215 16.86 6.46 -9.44
CA ILE A 215 17.57 6.65 -8.18
C ILE A 215 18.24 5.32 -7.82
N HIS A 216 19.56 5.34 -7.65
CA HIS A 216 20.35 4.15 -7.40
C HIS A 216 21.64 4.53 -6.64
N SER A 217 22.10 3.69 -5.73
CA SER A 217 23.40 3.81 -5.07
C SER A 217 24.24 2.55 -5.35
N ARG A 218 25.51 2.76 -5.72
CA ARG A 218 26.46 1.66 -5.96
C ARG A 218 27.14 1.20 -4.68
N ASN A 219 27.45 2.14 -3.81
CA ASN A 219 28.28 1.93 -2.63
C ASN A 219 27.50 2.04 -1.32
N GLY A 220 26.18 2.17 -1.37
CA GLY A 220 25.29 2.19 -0.20
C GLY A 220 25.65 3.30 0.78
N LEU A 221 25.98 2.94 2.02
CA LEU A 221 26.29 3.88 3.10
C LEU A 221 27.51 4.76 2.83
N VAL A 222 28.45 4.32 2.00
CA VAL A 222 29.61 5.17 1.60
C VAL A 222 29.13 6.34 0.75
N ASP A 223 28.19 6.11 -0.15
CA ASP A 223 27.59 7.18 -0.95
C ASP A 223 26.86 8.19 -0.06
N LEU A 224 26.11 7.70 0.94
CA LEU A 224 25.43 8.56 1.92
C LEU A 224 26.42 9.45 2.68
N LEU A 225 27.54 8.89 3.12
CA LEU A 225 28.59 9.66 3.83
C LEU A 225 29.18 10.74 2.92
N ASN A 226 29.49 10.41 1.67
CA ASN A 226 30.05 11.35 0.71
C ASN A 226 29.07 12.49 0.39
N ASP A 227 27.79 12.18 0.18
CA ASP A 227 26.78 13.17 -0.10
C ASP A 227 26.57 14.14 1.07
N ASN A 228 26.67 13.67 2.31
CA ASN A 228 26.59 14.53 3.50
C ASN A 228 27.84 15.40 3.69
N MET A 229 29.03 14.89 3.34
CA MET A 229 30.29 15.66 3.47
C MET A 229 30.46 16.74 2.40
N THR A 230 29.75 16.64 1.28
CA THR A 230 29.81 17.65 0.20
C THR A 230 28.78 18.78 0.37
N ASN A 231 27.86 18.66 1.32
CA ASN A 231 26.84 19.66 1.62
C ASN A 231 27.16 20.54 2.85
N ASP A 232 28.32 20.34 3.49
CA ASP A 232 28.92 21.22 4.50
C ASP A 232 30.04 22.10 3.85
#